data_81bbc9bf6faefc9082f040ad0c87e44e
#
_entry.id   81bbc9bf6faefc9082f040ad0c87e44e
#
_cell.length_a   1.000
_cell.length_b   1.000
_cell.length_c   1.000
_cell.angle_alpha   90.00
_cell.angle_beta   90.00
_cell.angle_gamma   90.00
#
_symmetry.space_group_name_H-M   'P 1'
#
loop_
_entity.id
_entity.type
_entity.pdbx_description
1 polymer ?
#
loop_
_entity_poly.entity_id
_entity_poly.type
_entity_poly.pdbx_seq_one_letter_code
_entity_poly.pdbx_strand_id
1 'polypeptide(L)'
;MDKTTQTQIIKLIHQEVIPAIGCTEPVAVALAAAKAAEVLGCKPEKTEVFLSANILKNAMGVGIPGTGMVGLPIAIALGTLIGKSAYGLEVLRDLTPEALAEGKQVIEDKRIHIALKDNVDKLYIEVICSAGDETSRVIICHEHTNVVYVEKNGVVLTDRRKEGVSCDASGDEDELRLSFSTVYEFCLLYTSDA
;
A
#
# COMPACT_ATOMS: atom_id res chain seq x y z
N MET A 1 -5.58 -29.28 -19.48
CA MET A 1 -5.32 -28.98 -18.04
C MET A 1 -6.34 -29.69 -17.18
N ASP A 2 -5.93 -30.31 -16.07
CA ASP A 2 -6.87 -30.91 -15.11
C ASP A 2 -7.53 -29.86 -14.21
N LYS A 3 -8.70 -30.22 -13.61
CA LYS A 3 -9.49 -29.31 -12.77
C LYS A 3 -8.78 -28.87 -11.50
N THR A 4 -7.89 -29.70 -10.95
CA THR A 4 -7.15 -29.38 -9.73
C THR A 4 -6.16 -28.27 -10.00
N THR A 5 -5.33 -28.41 -11.05
CA THR A 5 -4.39 -27.39 -11.50
C THR A 5 -5.11 -26.09 -11.87
N GLN A 6 -6.26 -26.16 -12.57
CA GLN A 6 -7.05 -24.97 -12.87
C GLN A 6 -7.52 -24.24 -11.59
N THR A 7 -8.03 -24.99 -10.61
CA THR A 7 -8.48 -24.39 -9.33
C THR A 7 -7.32 -23.76 -8.55
N GLN A 8 -6.15 -24.40 -8.56
CA GLN A 8 -4.95 -23.86 -7.90
C GLN A 8 -4.49 -22.55 -8.56
N ILE A 9 -4.50 -22.47 -9.91
CA ILE A 9 -4.16 -21.24 -10.64
C ILE A 9 -5.17 -20.12 -10.32
N ILE A 10 -6.46 -20.41 -10.33
CA ILE A 10 -7.51 -19.43 -9.97
C ILE A 10 -7.30 -18.92 -8.55
N LYS A 11 -7.02 -19.82 -7.61
CA LYS A 11 -6.73 -19.45 -6.21
C LYS A 11 -5.51 -18.53 -6.13
N LEU A 12 -4.43 -18.86 -6.84
CA LEU A 12 -3.22 -18.04 -6.91
C LEU A 12 -3.53 -16.65 -7.49
N ILE A 13 -4.28 -16.56 -8.59
CA ILE A 13 -4.69 -15.28 -9.18
C ILE A 13 -5.48 -14.45 -8.16
N HIS A 14 -6.43 -15.03 -7.45
CA HIS A 14 -7.20 -14.31 -6.43
C HIS A 14 -6.36 -13.84 -5.23
N GLN A 15 -5.26 -14.53 -4.93
CA GLN A 15 -4.32 -14.13 -3.88
C GLN A 15 -3.40 -13.00 -4.32
N GLU A 16 -2.87 -13.09 -5.56
CA GLU A 16 -1.83 -12.19 -6.05
C GLU A 16 -2.38 -10.95 -6.78
N VAL A 17 -3.57 -11.05 -7.39
CA VAL A 17 -4.18 -9.95 -8.15
C VAL A 17 -5.10 -9.15 -7.24
N ILE A 18 -4.59 -8.03 -6.74
CA ILE A 18 -5.33 -7.10 -5.89
C ILE A 18 -5.69 -5.86 -6.72
N PRO A 19 -6.97 -5.44 -6.78
CA PRO A 19 -7.36 -4.21 -7.45
C PRO A 19 -6.62 -3.00 -6.88
N ALA A 20 -6.10 -2.15 -7.76
CA ALA A 20 -5.39 -0.93 -7.38
C ALA A 20 -5.74 0.22 -8.33
N ILE A 21 -5.83 1.43 -7.81
CA ILE A 21 -6.00 2.65 -8.62
C ILE A 21 -4.63 3.28 -8.81
N GLY A 22 -4.00 2.95 -9.92
CA GLY A 22 -2.67 3.43 -10.29
C GLY A 22 -1.53 2.50 -9.87
N CYS A 23 -0.33 3.06 -9.75
CA CYS A 23 0.87 2.31 -9.35
C CYS A 23 0.84 1.96 -7.86
N THR A 24 1.22 0.74 -7.52
CA THR A 24 1.09 0.17 -6.17
C THR A 24 1.95 0.87 -5.12
N GLU A 25 3.16 1.33 -5.46
CA GLU A 25 4.06 1.95 -4.49
C GLU A 25 3.53 3.28 -3.92
N PRO A 26 3.17 4.30 -4.73
CA PRO A 26 2.62 5.54 -4.18
C PRO A 26 1.26 5.32 -3.50
N VAL A 27 0.45 4.37 -3.98
CA VAL A 27 -0.84 4.05 -3.38
C VAL A 27 -0.67 3.34 -2.04
N ALA A 28 0.33 2.46 -1.87
CA ALA A 28 0.66 1.87 -0.58
C ALA A 28 1.13 2.93 0.44
N VAL A 29 1.87 3.95 -0.01
CA VAL A 29 2.23 5.08 0.85
C VAL A 29 0.98 5.90 1.23
N ALA A 30 0.06 6.13 0.29
CA ALA A 30 -1.22 6.77 0.58
C ALA A 30 -2.08 5.93 1.56
N LEU A 31 -2.06 4.60 1.44
CA LEU A 31 -2.73 3.67 2.36
C LEU A 31 -2.17 3.77 3.79
N ALA A 32 -0.84 3.81 3.93
CA ALA A 32 -0.21 4.00 5.23
C ALA A 32 -0.57 5.37 5.83
N ALA A 33 -0.60 6.43 5.01
CA ALA A 33 -1.00 7.77 5.42
C ALA A 33 -2.48 7.84 5.85
N ALA A 34 -3.37 7.20 5.08
CA ALA A 34 -4.79 7.08 5.43
C ALA A 34 -4.98 6.36 6.76
N LYS A 35 -4.31 5.22 6.94
CA LYS A 35 -4.37 4.46 8.19
C LYS A 35 -3.84 5.26 9.38
N ALA A 36 -2.74 6.01 9.20
CA ALA A 36 -2.19 6.87 10.25
C ALA A 36 -3.17 8.01 10.62
N ALA A 37 -3.79 8.66 9.62
CA ALA A 37 -4.79 9.70 9.87
C ALA A 37 -6.05 9.16 10.56
N GLU A 38 -6.54 7.97 10.17
CA GLU A 38 -7.65 7.29 10.84
C GLU A 38 -7.34 7.02 12.33
N VAL A 39 -6.14 6.52 12.62
CA VAL A 39 -5.69 6.23 14.00
C VAL A 39 -5.54 7.51 14.80
N LEU A 40 -5.00 8.57 14.20
CA LEU A 40 -4.90 9.90 14.83
C LEU A 40 -6.29 10.42 15.22
N GLY A 41 -7.30 10.24 14.35
CA GLY A 41 -8.69 10.62 14.57
C GLY A 41 -9.01 12.09 14.25
N CYS A 42 -8.06 12.83 13.70
CA CYS A 42 -8.23 14.20 13.21
C CYS A 42 -7.32 14.47 12.00
N LYS A 43 -7.48 15.63 11.34
CA LYS A 43 -6.60 16.03 10.24
C LYS A 43 -5.18 16.27 10.77
N PRO A 44 -4.13 15.64 10.21
CA PRO A 44 -2.76 15.88 10.64
C PRO A 44 -2.32 17.31 10.36
N GLU A 45 -1.62 17.92 11.32
CA GLU A 45 -0.88 19.17 11.11
C GLU A 45 0.48 18.92 10.45
N LYS A 46 1.09 17.75 10.75
CA LYS A 46 2.35 17.30 10.18
C LYS A 46 2.30 15.82 9.87
N THR A 47 2.91 15.44 8.75
CA THR A 47 3.07 14.04 8.34
C THR A 47 4.51 13.76 7.97
N GLU A 48 5.15 12.82 8.69
CA GLU A 48 6.51 12.36 8.42
C GLU A 48 6.45 10.96 7.83
N VAL A 49 7.17 10.76 6.73
CA VAL A 49 7.15 9.51 5.96
C VAL A 49 8.56 9.02 5.76
N PHE A 50 8.83 7.80 6.20
CA PHE A 50 10.13 7.14 6.07
C PHE A 50 9.98 5.92 5.16
N LEU A 51 10.77 5.86 4.11
CA LEU A 51 10.64 4.87 3.04
C LEU A 51 11.95 4.14 2.78
N SER A 52 11.86 2.87 2.41
CA SER A 52 13.00 2.18 1.80
C SER A 52 13.40 2.84 0.49
N ALA A 53 14.66 2.67 0.09
CA ALA A 53 15.18 3.18 -1.17
C ALA A 53 14.38 2.68 -2.39
N ASN A 54 13.90 1.44 -2.33
CA ASN A 54 13.12 0.84 -3.41
C ASN A 54 11.75 1.54 -3.57
N ILE A 55 11.00 1.73 -2.49
CA ILE A 55 9.71 2.43 -2.52
C ILE A 55 9.90 3.88 -2.96
N LEU A 56 10.88 4.59 -2.38
CA LEU A 56 11.14 5.98 -2.73
C LEU A 56 11.45 6.14 -4.22
N LYS A 57 12.36 5.32 -4.77
CA LYS A 57 12.74 5.34 -6.19
C LYS A 57 11.55 5.09 -7.11
N ASN A 58 10.73 4.09 -6.80
CA ASN A 58 9.64 3.67 -7.68
C ASN A 58 8.42 4.62 -7.60
N ALA A 59 8.21 5.29 -6.47
CA ALA A 59 7.04 6.15 -6.26
C ALA A 59 7.24 7.62 -6.66
N MET A 60 8.48 8.13 -6.69
CA MET A 60 8.77 9.56 -6.89
C MET A 60 8.34 10.12 -8.25
N GLY A 61 8.44 9.31 -9.31
CA GLY A 61 8.19 9.75 -10.69
C GLY A 61 6.82 9.36 -11.25
N VAL A 62 5.93 8.83 -10.41
CA VAL A 62 4.67 8.21 -10.86
C VAL A 62 3.50 9.18 -10.76
N GLY A 63 2.69 9.25 -11.83
CA GLY A 63 1.44 10.03 -11.84
C GLY A 63 0.39 9.42 -10.92
N ILE A 64 -0.30 10.27 -10.16
CA ILE A 64 -1.41 9.85 -9.31
C ILE A 64 -2.73 10.06 -10.08
N PRO A 65 -3.48 9.00 -10.38
CA PRO A 65 -4.69 9.07 -11.19
C PRO A 65 -5.69 10.11 -10.68
N GLY A 66 -6.28 10.85 -11.61
CA GLY A 66 -7.28 11.88 -11.31
C GLY A 66 -6.73 13.21 -10.78
N THR A 67 -5.43 13.30 -10.43
CA THR A 67 -4.84 14.51 -9.84
C THR A 67 -4.15 15.44 -10.85
N GLY A 68 -3.68 14.89 -11.98
CA GLY A 68 -2.75 15.59 -12.88
C GLY A 68 -1.38 15.87 -12.26
N MET A 69 -1.07 15.28 -11.10
CA MET A 69 0.18 15.48 -10.35
C MET A 69 0.99 14.19 -10.28
N VAL A 70 2.27 14.34 -9.95
CA VAL A 70 3.24 13.27 -9.89
C VAL A 70 3.85 13.17 -8.49
N GLY A 71 4.11 11.95 -8.06
CA GLY A 71 4.94 11.66 -6.90
C GLY A 71 4.21 11.54 -5.57
N LEU A 72 5.01 11.28 -4.55
CA LEU A 72 4.56 10.97 -3.20
C LEU A 72 3.83 12.11 -2.47
N PRO A 73 4.22 13.40 -2.60
CA PRO A 73 3.59 14.45 -1.81
C PRO A 73 2.07 14.50 -1.95
N ILE A 74 1.55 14.42 -3.19
CA ILE A 74 0.10 14.45 -3.42
C ILE A 74 -0.58 13.14 -2.97
N ALA A 75 0.06 11.99 -3.15
CA ALA A 75 -0.47 10.71 -2.68
C ALA A 75 -0.62 10.69 -1.15
N ILE A 76 0.39 11.20 -0.42
CA ILE A 76 0.37 11.31 1.04
C ILE A 76 -0.71 12.29 1.50
N ALA A 77 -0.76 13.51 0.91
CA ALA A 77 -1.75 14.52 1.25
C ALA A 77 -3.18 13.98 1.10
N LEU A 78 -3.48 13.36 -0.05
CA LEU A 78 -4.80 12.77 -0.30
C LEU A 78 -5.08 11.58 0.61
N GLY A 79 -4.09 10.74 0.89
CA GLY A 79 -4.21 9.65 1.85
C GLY A 79 -4.68 10.16 3.22
N THR A 80 -4.07 11.23 3.72
CA THR A 80 -4.43 11.81 5.05
C THR A 80 -5.77 12.55 5.05
N LEU A 81 -6.22 13.08 3.91
CA LEU A 81 -7.44 13.90 3.83
C LEU A 81 -8.71 13.10 3.58
N ILE A 82 -8.65 12.16 2.64
CA ILE A 82 -9.81 11.42 2.13
C ILE A 82 -9.62 9.91 2.13
N GLY A 83 -8.39 9.43 2.36
CA GLY A 83 -8.08 8.01 2.29
C GLY A 83 -8.89 7.21 3.31
N LYS A 84 -9.45 6.08 2.85
CA LYS A 84 -10.07 5.07 3.71
C LYS A 84 -9.25 3.81 3.63
N SER A 85 -8.57 3.44 4.71
CA SER A 85 -7.64 2.30 4.72
C SER A 85 -8.34 0.96 4.40
N ALA A 86 -9.64 0.86 4.64
CA ALA A 86 -10.44 -0.30 4.27
C ALA A 86 -10.52 -0.58 2.75
N TYR A 87 -10.20 0.41 1.92
CA TYR A 87 -10.19 0.25 0.46
C TYR A 87 -8.88 -0.35 -0.09
N GLY A 88 -7.90 -0.64 0.78
CA GLY A 88 -6.61 -1.18 0.36
C GLY A 88 -5.94 -0.28 -0.68
N LEU A 89 -5.53 -0.85 -1.82
CA LEU A 89 -4.87 -0.09 -2.91
C LEU A 89 -5.84 0.76 -3.77
N GLU A 90 -7.12 0.80 -3.43
CA GLU A 90 -8.09 1.76 -3.99
C GLU A 90 -8.34 2.95 -3.04
N VAL A 91 -7.44 3.20 -2.09
CA VAL A 91 -7.56 4.17 -0.99
C VAL A 91 -7.93 5.59 -1.44
N LEU A 92 -7.58 5.99 -2.66
CA LEU A 92 -7.86 7.32 -3.24
C LEU A 92 -9.09 7.34 -4.18
N ARG A 93 -9.92 6.30 -4.20
CA ARG A 93 -11.06 6.20 -5.13
C ARG A 93 -12.12 7.30 -4.94
N ASP A 94 -12.22 7.86 -3.74
CA ASP A 94 -13.18 8.93 -3.40
C ASP A 94 -12.61 10.35 -3.70
N LEU A 95 -11.63 10.46 -4.60
CA LEU A 95 -11.00 11.74 -4.97
C LEU A 95 -12.04 12.72 -5.53
N THR A 96 -12.05 13.94 -4.98
CA THR A 96 -12.84 15.05 -5.48
C THR A 96 -11.96 16.26 -5.81
N PRO A 97 -12.45 17.22 -6.62
CA PRO A 97 -11.72 18.47 -6.93
C PRO A 97 -11.36 19.26 -5.66
N GLU A 98 -12.25 19.27 -4.67
CA GLU A 98 -12.07 19.98 -3.38
C GLU A 98 -10.95 19.33 -2.58
N ALA A 99 -10.94 18.00 -2.47
CA ALA A 99 -9.89 17.25 -1.80
C ALA A 99 -8.52 17.45 -2.49
N LEU A 100 -8.52 17.51 -3.82
CA LEU A 100 -7.31 17.80 -4.59
C LEU A 100 -6.79 19.22 -4.29
N ALA A 101 -7.67 20.23 -4.22
CA ALA A 101 -7.28 21.59 -3.88
C ALA A 101 -6.71 21.66 -2.45
N GLU A 102 -7.34 21.01 -1.48
CA GLU A 102 -6.84 20.91 -0.10
C GLU A 102 -5.50 20.17 -0.05
N GLY A 103 -5.35 19.09 -0.80
CA GLY A 103 -4.09 18.33 -0.87
C GLY A 103 -2.92 19.17 -1.41
N LYS A 104 -3.17 20.03 -2.41
CA LYS A 104 -2.17 20.99 -2.90
C LYS A 104 -1.77 21.98 -1.81
N GLN A 105 -2.74 22.48 -1.03
CA GLN A 105 -2.45 23.40 0.07
C GLN A 105 -1.60 22.75 1.15
N VAL A 106 -1.87 21.48 1.51
CA VAL A 106 -1.05 20.70 2.47
C VAL A 106 0.42 20.63 2.01
N ILE A 107 0.65 20.47 0.70
CA ILE A 107 2.01 20.42 0.11
C ILE A 107 2.66 21.81 0.18
N GLU A 108 1.94 22.88 -0.20
CA GLU A 108 2.43 24.28 -0.16
C GLU A 108 2.79 24.69 1.26
N ASP A 109 1.99 24.29 2.24
CA ASP A 109 2.24 24.53 3.69
C ASP A 109 3.42 23.73 4.23
N LYS A 110 4.04 22.86 3.42
CA LYS A 110 5.19 22.02 3.80
C LYS A 110 4.91 21.10 5.00
N ARG A 111 3.68 20.62 5.13
CA ARG A 111 3.26 19.74 6.22
C ARG A 111 3.74 18.31 6.06
N ILE A 112 4.28 17.93 4.90
CA ILE A 112 4.75 16.59 4.57
C ILE A 112 6.27 16.59 4.51
N HIS A 113 6.88 15.67 5.28
CA HIS A 113 8.32 15.42 5.26
C HIS A 113 8.58 13.97 4.84
N ILE A 114 9.36 13.78 3.79
CA ILE A 114 9.69 12.46 3.26
C ILE A 114 11.19 12.24 3.41
N ALA A 115 11.58 11.12 4.01
CA ALA A 115 12.97 10.74 4.21
C ALA A 115 13.23 9.28 3.85
N LEU A 116 14.47 9.00 3.46
CA LEU A 116 14.98 7.65 3.30
C LEU A 116 15.19 7.01 4.68
N LYS A 117 14.89 5.73 4.78
CA LYS A 117 15.22 4.90 5.94
C LYS A 117 16.13 3.75 5.51
N ASP A 118 17.33 3.73 6.08
CA ASP A 118 18.32 2.71 5.82
C ASP A 118 18.10 1.44 6.67
N ASN A 119 18.66 0.32 6.23
CA ASN A 119 18.64 -0.96 6.94
C ASN A 119 17.23 -1.49 7.24
N VAL A 120 16.31 -1.30 6.29
CA VAL A 120 14.94 -1.82 6.32
C VAL A 120 14.70 -2.73 5.12
N ASP A 121 13.57 -3.46 5.14
CA ASP A 121 13.14 -4.32 4.04
C ASP A 121 12.98 -3.55 2.73
N LYS A 122 13.06 -4.26 1.59
CA LYS A 122 12.87 -3.65 0.25
C LYS A 122 11.54 -2.92 0.13
N LEU A 123 10.48 -3.47 0.74
CA LEU A 123 9.19 -2.82 0.88
C LEU A 123 9.03 -2.40 2.34
N TYR A 124 9.29 -1.14 2.63
CA TYR A 124 9.10 -0.53 3.93
C TYR A 124 8.54 0.87 3.79
N ILE A 125 7.44 1.11 4.48
CA ILE A 125 6.73 2.39 4.52
C ILE A 125 6.38 2.65 5.98
N GLU A 126 6.83 3.76 6.54
CA GLU A 126 6.48 4.21 7.87
C GLU A 126 5.91 5.62 7.79
N VAL A 127 4.74 5.82 8.36
CA VAL A 127 4.06 7.12 8.40
C VAL A 127 3.79 7.49 9.86
N ILE A 128 4.16 8.71 10.22
CA ILE A 128 3.87 9.32 11.50
C ILE A 128 3.05 10.57 11.23
N CYS A 129 1.83 10.61 11.78
CA CYS A 129 0.97 11.79 11.75
C CYS A 129 0.92 12.42 13.13
N SER A 130 0.92 13.77 13.20
CA SER A 130 0.79 14.52 14.44
C SER A 130 -0.15 15.72 14.30
N ALA A 131 -0.89 16.02 15.38
CA ALA A 131 -1.73 17.21 15.51
C ALA A 131 -1.79 17.60 17.00
N GLY A 132 -1.23 18.77 17.35
CA GLY A 132 -1.02 19.14 18.75
C GLY A 132 -0.20 18.07 19.48
N ASP A 133 -0.74 17.55 20.60
CA ASP A 133 -0.10 16.49 21.40
C ASP A 133 -0.46 15.06 20.93
N GLU A 134 -1.38 14.93 19.97
CA GLU A 134 -1.79 13.63 19.43
C GLU A 134 -0.82 13.15 18.36
N THR A 135 -0.48 11.86 18.42
CA THR A 135 0.41 11.21 17.45
C THR A 135 -0.12 9.84 17.03
N SER A 136 0.16 9.46 15.80
CA SER A 136 -0.07 8.11 15.33
C SER A 136 1.10 7.64 14.49
N ARG A 137 1.36 6.34 14.48
CA ARG A 137 2.42 5.72 13.70
C ARG A 137 1.93 4.43 13.08
N VAL A 138 2.19 4.27 11.79
CA VAL A 138 1.81 3.08 11.01
C VAL A 138 3.01 2.60 10.20
N ILE A 139 3.22 1.27 10.15
CA ILE A 139 4.23 0.65 9.30
C ILE A 139 3.59 -0.39 8.41
N ILE A 140 3.88 -0.31 7.11
CA ILE A 140 3.60 -1.35 6.10
C ILE A 140 4.94 -1.94 5.68
N CYS A 141 5.07 -3.27 5.67
CA CYS A 141 6.25 -3.94 5.11
C CYS A 141 5.93 -5.33 4.56
N HIS A 142 6.87 -5.84 3.76
CA HIS A 142 6.83 -7.09 2.99
C HIS A 142 5.87 -7.03 1.80
N GLU A 143 4.61 -6.65 1.99
CA GLU A 143 3.56 -6.49 0.97
C GLU A 143 2.93 -5.11 1.04
N HIS A 144 2.41 -4.60 -0.09
CA HIS A 144 1.89 -3.23 -0.22
C HIS A 144 0.66 -2.92 0.67
N THR A 145 -0.04 -3.94 1.14
CA THR A 145 -1.22 -3.82 2.01
C THR A 145 -1.01 -4.34 3.43
N ASN A 146 0.16 -4.91 3.71
CA ASN A 146 0.44 -5.56 4.99
C ASN A 146 0.83 -4.55 6.06
N VAL A 147 -0.15 -4.07 6.83
CA VAL A 147 0.07 -3.20 8.00
C VAL A 147 0.58 -4.06 9.15
N VAL A 148 1.85 -3.92 9.51
CA VAL A 148 2.52 -4.71 10.56
C VAL A 148 2.60 -3.99 11.90
N TYR A 149 2.46 -2.67 11.93
CA TYR A 149 2.56 -1.89 13.15
C TYR A 149 1.59 -0.72 13.15
N VAL A 150 0.92 -0.53 14.28
CA VAL A 150 0.02 0.62 14.54
C VAL A 150 0.20 1.08 15.97
N GLU A 151 0.40 2.38 16.14
CA GLU A 151 0.57 3.02 17.45
C GLU A 151 -0.24 4.32 17.49
N LYS A 152 -0.80 4.65 18.66
CA LYS A 152 -1.40 5.96 18.97
C LYS A 152 -0.89 6.46 20.31
N ASN A 153 -0.34 7.68 20.34
CA ASN A 153 0.15 8.35 21.56
C ASN A 153 1.10 7.48 22.40
N GLY A 154 2.02 6.75 21.73
CA GLY A 154 2.95 5.84 22.39
C GLY A 154 2.33 4.49 22.81
N VAL A 155 1.03 4.29 22.61
CA VAL A 155 0.36 3.01 22.89
C VAL A 155 0.31 2.18 21.63
N VAL A 156 0.93 1.00 21.68
CA VAL A 156 0.94 0.05 20.57
C VAL A 156 -0.40 -0.66 20.48
N LEU A 157 -1.09 -0.50 19.34
CA LEU A 157 -2.38 -1.14 19.03
C LEU A 157 -2.18 -2.46 18.28
N THR A 158 -1.14 -2.53 17.46
CA THR A 158 -0.78 -3.73 16.67
C THR A 158 0.73 -3.79 16.50
N ASP A 159 1.34 -4.93 16.76
CA ASP A 159 2.75 -5.20 16.46
C ASP A 159 2.93 -6.62 15.93
N ARG A 160 3.01 -6.74 14.61
CA ARG A 160 3.28 -8.00 13.89
C ARG A 160 4.64 -8.01 13.21
N ARG A 161 5.54 -7.09 13.56
CA ARG A 161 6.88 -6.96 12.93
C ARG A 161 7.76 -8.19 13.12
N LYS A 162 7.49 -8.99 14.16
CA LYS A 162 8.22 -10.24 14.46
C LYS A 162 7.54 -11.48 13.91
N GLU A 163 6.28 -11.36 13.48
CA GLU A 163 5.63 -12.41 12.71
C GLU A 163 6.28 -12.35 11.33
N GLY A 164 7.44 -13.04 11.20
CA GLY A 164 8.06 -13.22 9.90
C GLY A 164 6.98 -13.71 8.94
N VAL A 165 6.98 -13.21 7.70
CA VAL A 165 6.41 -13.97 6.60
C VAL A 165 7.16 -15.30 6.68
N SER A 166 6.57 -16.28 7.36
CA SER A 166 6.94 -17.66 7.17
C SER A 166 6.56 -17.92 5.71
N CYS A 167 7.50 -17.67 4.81
CA CYS A 167 7.62 -18.52 3.66
C CYS A 167 7.90 -19.91 4.24
N ASP A 168 6.89 -20.49 4.87
CA ASP A 168 6.82 -21.92 5.02
C ASP A 168 6.75 -22.46 3.59
N ALA A 169 7.94 -22.57 3.00
CA ALA A 169 8.23 -23.62 2.07
C ALA A 169 8.16 -24.94 2.87
N SER A 170 7.03 -25.19 3.53
CA SER A 170 6.57 -26.52 3.83
C SER A 170 6.25 -27.09 2.46
N GLY A 171 7.23 -27.83 1.92
CA GLY A 171 7.06 -28.58 0.68
C GLY A 171 5.87 -29.53 0.82
N ASP A 172 4.69 -28.99 0.55
CA ASP A 172 3.56 -29.81 0.15
C ASP A 172 3.91 -30.34 -1.24
N GLU A 173 3.92 -31.65 -1.40
CA GLU A 173 4.18 -32.32 -2.69
C GLU A 173 3.18 -31.92 -3.79
N ASP A 174 2.20 -31.07 -3.48
CA ASP A 174 1.20 -30.47 -4.36
C ASP A 174 1.47 -28.99 -4.71
N GLU A 175 2.70 -28.49 -4.60
CA GLU A 175 3.03 -27.12 -4.99
C GLU A 175 2.81 -26.92 -6.49
N LEU A 176 1.95 -25.95 -6.83
CA LEU A 176 1.64 -25.60 -8.21
C LEU A 176 2.90 -25.18 -8.97
N ARG A 177 3.38 -26.04 -9.88
CA ARG A 177 4.51 -25.71 -10.76
C ARG A 177 4.02 -25.02 -12.02
N LEU A 178 4.13 -23.69 -12.05
CA LEU A 178 3.84 -22.90 -13.23
C LEU A 178 4.93 -23.11 -14.28
N SER A 179 4.59 -23.73 -15.41
CA SER A 179 5.39 -23.75 -16.63
C SER A 179 4.76 -22.82 -17.66
N PHE A 180 5.53 -22.41 -18.67
CA PHE A 180 4.97 -21.66 -19.80
C PHE A 180 3.80 -22.40 -20.48
N SER A 181 3.90 -23.73 -20.65
CA SER A 181 2.83 -24.56 -21.20
C SER A 181 1.57 -24.52 -20.32
N THR A 182 1.70 -24.64 -18.99
CA THR A 182 0.60 -24.59 -18.03
C THR A 182 -0.13 -23.24 -18.08
N VAL A 183 0.64 -22.15 -18.10
CA VAL A 183 0.07 -20.79 -18.19
C VAL A 183 -0.64 -20.59 -19.53
N TYR A 184 -0.05 -21.03 -20.63
CA TYR A 184 -0.64 -20.92 -21.96
C TYR A 184 -1.94 -21.72 -22.08
N GLU A 185 -1.97 -22.99 -21.63
CA GLU A 185 -3.19 -23.79 -21.60
C GLU A 185 -4.29 -23.15 -20.75
N PHE A 186 -3.94 -22.59 -19.58
CA PHE A 186 -4.89 -21.88 -18.74
C PHE A 186 -5.49 -20.65 -19.45
N CYS A 187 -4.66 -19.84 -20.08
CA CYS A 187 -5.12 -18.67 -20.84
C CYS A 187 -6.09 -19.07 -21.97
N LEU A 188 -5.81 -20.14 -22.72
CA LEU A 188 -6.71 -20.62 -23.78
C LEU A 188 -8.08 -21.06 -23.23
N LEU A 189 -8.10 -21.74 -22.07
CA LEU A 189 -9.36 -22.16 -21.44
C LEU A 189 -10.16 -20.96 -20.93
N TYR A 190 -9.51 -19.94 -20.39
CA TYR A 190 -10.16 -18.76 -19.81
C TYR A 190 -10.67 -17.76 -20.87
N THR A 191 -10.07 -17.73 -22.06
CA THR A 191 -10.46 -16.81 -23.15
C THR A 191 -11.44 -17.44 -24.14
N SER A 192 -11.67 -18.75 -24.08
CA SER A 192 -12.61 -19.45 -24.99
C SER A 192 -14.09 -19.27 -24.63
N ASP A 193 -14.38 -18.79 -23.42
CA ASP A 193 -15.73 -18.57 -22.89
C ASP A 193 -16.13 -17.08 -22.76
N ALA A 194 -15.32 -16.16 -23.36
CA ALA A 194 -15.55 -14.71 -23.32
C ALA A 194 -16.18 -14.18 -24.61
#